data_adf4648ad86ea24b79f874eaebed3e74
#
_entry.id   adf4648ad86ea24b79f874eaebed3e74
#
_cell.length_a   1.000
_cell.length_b   1.000
_cell.length_c   1.000
_cell.angle_alpha   90.00
_cell.angle_beta   90.00
_cell.angle_gamma   90.00
#
_symmetry.space_group_name_H-M   'P 1'
#
loop_
_entity.id
_entity.type
_entity.pdbx_description
1 polymer ?
#
loop_
_entity_poly.entity_id
_entity_poly.type
_entity_poly.pdbx_seq_one_letter_code
_entity_poly.pdbx_strand_id
1 'polypeptide(L)'
;PAETEVDDWAKRFLDPRGVTGTGHLLATMTMGIKESFTYLRRPDPGTQRPSMTLSTRAGTCRDFALLMIEAVRSLGLAARFVTGYLYSPARDGNHRGGGATHAWCQVYLPGAGWVEFDPTNGIIGTRDLIRVGVAREPRQAIPISGTFVGKKDDYLGMDVEVVVERVTSPQDGMG
;
A
#
# COMPACT_ATOMS: atom_id res chain seq x y z
N PRO A 1 1.24 18.30 8.77
CA PRO A 1 0.57 18.88 7.63
C PRO A 1 0.99 18.12 6.39
N ALA A 2 0.03 17.85 5.49
CA ALA A 2 0.36 17.27 4.20
C ALA A 2 1.31 18.21 3.44
N GLU A 3 2.24 17.66 2.67
CA GLU A 3 3.10 18.45 1.79
C GLU A 3 2.21 19.11 0.73
N THR A 4 2.43 20.38 0.44
CA THR A 4 1.57 21.18 -0.46
C THR A 4 1.40 20.53 -1.83
N GLU A 5 2.46 19.97 -2.38
CA GLU A 5 2.46 19.27 -3.68
C GLU A 5 1.55 18.04 -3.69
N VAL A 6 1.47 17.34 -2.56
CA VAL A 6 0.61 16.15 -2.40
C VAL A 6 -0.86 16.57 -2.28
N ASP A 7 -1.14 17.65 -1.56
CA ASP A 7 -2.47 18.24 -1.45
C ASP A 7 -2.97 18.74 -2.82
N ASP A 8 -2.13 19.48 -3.54
CA ASP A 8 -2.44 19.96 -4.88
C ASP A 8 -2.68 18.81 -5.88
N TRP A 9 -1.89 17.74 -5.76
CA TRP A 9 -2.08 16.53 -6.57
C TRP A 9 -3.40 15.84 -6.24
N ALA A 10 -3.73 15.70 -4.96
CA ALA A 10 -4.98 15.09 -4.51
C ALA A 10 -6.22 15.85 -5.02
N LYS A 11 -6.18 17.17 -5.00
CA LYS A 11 -7.27 18.04 -5.48
C LYS A 11 -7.56 17.88 -6.98
N ARG A 12 -6.61 17.40 -7.78
CA ARG A 12 -6.85 17.16 -9.23
C ARG A 12 -7.85 16.05 -9.50
N PHE A 13 -8.14 15.19 -8.53
CA PHE A 13 -9.15 14.14 -8.63
C PHE A 13 -10.56 14.62 -8.25
N LEU A 14 -10.69 15.84 -7.79
CA LEU A 14 -11.99 16.44 -7.48
C LEU A 14 -12.60 17.10 -8.71
N ASP A 15 -13.91 16.96 -8.87
CA ASP A 15 -14.63 17.71 -9.90
C ASP A 15 -14.67 19.20 -9.50
N PRO A 16 -14.11 20.11 -10.31
CA PRO A 16 -14.09 21.54 -9.99
C PRO A 16 -15.47 22.20 -10.06
N ARG A 17 -16.47 21.53 -10.64
CA ARG A 17 -17.82 22.05 -10.88
C ARG A 17 -18.92 21.35 -10.10
N GLY A 18 -18.58 20.34 -9.31
CA GLY A 18 -19.60 19.53 -8.68
C GLY A 18 -19.12 18.73 -7.47
N VAL A 19 -19.91 17.75 -7.10
CA VAL A 19 -19.61 16.83 -6.00
C VAL A 19 -18.91 15.60 -6.56
N THR A 20 -17.73 15.31 -6.04
CA THR A 20 -17.01 14.07 -6.37
C THR A 20 -17.44 12.97 -5.43
N GLY A 21 -17.97 11.87 -5.97
CA GLY A 21 -18.27 10.67 -5.17
C GLY A 21 -17.01 10.08 -4.56
N THR A 22 -17.01 9.84 -3.25
CA THR A 22 -15.83 9.36 -2.52
C THR A 22 -15.27 8.06 -3.07
N GLY A 23 -16.14 7.10 -3.43
CA GLY A 23 -15.70 5.84 -4.04
C GLY A 23 -15.01 6.04 -5.39
N HIS A 24 -15.54 6.93 -6.23
CA HIS A 24 -14.93 7.28 -7.51
C HIS A 24 -13.57 7.97 -7.33
N LEU A 25 -13.49 8.94 -6.42
CA LEU A 25 -12.24 9.61 -6.05
C LEU A 25 -11.14 8.62 -5.69
N LEU A 26 -11.42 7.74 -4.74
CA LEU A 26 -10.45 6.78 -4.23
C LEU A 26 -10.05 5.74 -5.28
N ALA A 27 -11.00 5.27 -6.07
CA ALA A 27 -10.73 4.35 -7.18
C ALA A 27 -9.84 4.99 -8.24
N THR A 28 -10.15 6.21 -8.66
CA THR A 28 -9.36 6.94 -9.67
C THR A 28 -7.95 7.24 -9.15
N MET A 29 -7.80 7.62 -7.88
CA MET A 29 -6.50 7.85 -7.26
C MET A 29 -5.67 6.57 -7.19
N THR A 30 -6.28 5.44 -6.78
CA THR A 30 -5.64 4.11 -6.73
C THR A 30 -5.13 3.69 -8.10
N MET A 31 -5.98 3.79 -9.12
CA MET A 31 -5.62 3.44 -10.50
C MET A 31 -4.60 4.43 -11.08
N GLY A 32 -4.73 5.71 -10.77
CA GLY A 32 -3.79 6.73 -11.22
C GLY A 32 -2.36 6.48 -10.74
N ILE A 33 -2.18 6.02 -9.51
CA ILE A 33 -0.84 5.61 -9.01
C ILE A 33 -0.37 4.35 -9.76
N LYS A 34 -1.20 3.31 -9.83
CA LYS A 34 -0.85 2.06 -10.52
C LYS A 34 -0.37 2.28 -11.95
N GLU A 35 -1.07 3.12 -12.69
CA GLU A 35 -0.86 3.33 -14.13
C GLU A 35 0.27 4.31 -14.45
N SER A 36 0.48 5.31 -13.57
CA SER A 36 1.39 6.42 -13.85
C SER A 36 2.71 6.35 -13.09
N PHE A 37 2.86 5.39 -12.16
CA PHE A 37 4.07 5.27 -11.34
C PHE A 37 4.81 3.97 -11.61
N THR A 38 6.14 4.05 -11.56
CA THR A 38 7.02 2.90 -11.76
C THR A 38 7.33 2.23 -10.43
N TYR A 39 7.02 0.95 -10.31
CA TYR A 39 7.41 0.17 -9.14
C TYR A 39 8.92 -0.12 -9.19
N LEU A 40 9.65 0.33 -8.18
CA LEU A 40 11.08 0.09 -8.02
C LEU A 40 11.37 -0.45 -6.62
N ARG A 41 12.14 -1.53 -6.53
CA ARG A 41 12.68 -1.98 -5.25
C ARG A 41 13.77 -1.00 -4.84
N ARG A 42 13.69 -0.51 -3.60
CA ARG A 42 14.67 0.37 -2.99
C ARG A 42 15.47 -0.39 -1.92
N PRO A 43 16.81 -0.29 -1.90
CA PRO A 43 17.61 -0.89 -0.84
C PRO A 43 17.47 -0.14 0.51
N ASP A 44 17.11 1.15 0.47
CA ASP A 44 17.01 1.97 1.66
C ASP A 44 15.82 1.53 2.54
N PRO A 45 16.01 1.44 3.86
CA PRO A 45 14.93 1.10 4.78
C PRO A 45 13.89 2.23 4.86
N GLY A 46 12.67 1.88 5.28
CA GLY A 46 11.59 2.84 5.49
C GLY A 46 10.86 3.26 4.21
N THR A 47 10.31 4.47 4.23
CA THR A 47 9.58 5.09 3.11
C THR A 47 10.25 6.38 2.69
N GLN A 48 10.16 6.73 1.42
CA GLN A 48 10.51 8.07 0.94
C GLN A 48 9.37 9.06 1.24
N ARG A 49 9.66 10.36 1.15
CA ARG A 49 8.64 11.40 1.32
C ARG A 49 7.58 11.30 0.22
N PRO A 50 6.29 11.53 0.53
CA PRO A 50 5.23 11.55 -0.48
C PRO A 50 5.50 12.49 -1.66
N SER A 51 6.02 13.69 -1.42
CA SER A 51 6.42 14.64 -2.48
C SER A 51 7.53 14.07 -3.38
N MET A 52 8.47 13.31 -2.83
CA MET A 52 9.51 12.63 -3.62
C MET A 52 8.88 11.55 -4.50
N THR A 53 8.00 10.70 -3.94
CA THR A 53 7.27 9.69 -4.70
C THR A 53 6.48 10.32 -5.84
N LEU A 54 5.81 11.45 -5.56
CA LEU A 54 5.03 12.19 -6.54
C LEU A 54 5.89 12.77 -7.66
N SER A 55 7.04 13.40 -7.33
CA SER A 55 7.92 14.05 -8.29
C SER A 55 8.66 13.05 -9.19
N THR A 56 9.15 11.96 -8.61
CA THR A 56 9.88 10.91 -9.34
C THR A 56 8.96 9.94 -10.07
N ARG A 57 7.68 9.87 -9.66
CA ARG A 57 6.72 8.83 -10.10
C ARG A 57 7.27 7.41 -9.96
N ALA A 58 8.05 7.17 -8.92
CA ALA A 58 8.68 5.88 -8.68
C ALA A 58 8.79 5.60 -7.19
N GLY A 59 8.68 4.32 -6.81
CA GLY A 59 8.79 3.89 -5.43
C GLY A 59 8.41 2.44 -5.21
N THR A 60 8.42 2.04 -3.94
CA THR A 60 7.97 0.74 -3.46
C THR A 60 6.48 0.76 -3.11
N CYS A 61 5.91 -0.40 -2.79
CA CYS A 61 4.53 -0.48 -2.29
C CYS A 61 4.28 0.39 -1.04
N ARG A 62 5.27 0.51 -0.16
CA ARG A 62 5.18 1.39 1.04
C ARG A 62 5.14 2.87 0.66
N ASP A 63 5.91 3.27 -0.34
CA ASP A 63 5.95 4.65 -0.81
C ASP A 63 4.63 5.04 -1.48
N PHE A 64 4.06 4.15 -2.28
CA PHE A 64 2.76 4.36 -2.93
C PHE A 64 1.61 4.39 -1.92
N ALA A 65 1.63 3.47 -0.94
CA ALA A 65 0.66 3.49 0.14
C ALA A 65 0.72 4.79 0.95
N LEU A 66 1.93 5.27 1.30
CA LEU A 66 2.10 6.51 2.05
C LEU A 66 1.67 7.73 1.24
N LEU A 67 2.00 7.80 -0.06
CA LEU A 67 1.53 8.87 -0.94
C LEU A 67 0.00 8.94 -0.94
N MET A 68 -0.67 7.81 -1.14
CA MET A 68 -2.14 7.75 -1.14
C MET A 68 -2.73 8.14 0.21
N ILE A 69 -2.14 7.69 1.33
CA ILE A 69 -2.58 8.02 2.68
C ILE A 69 -2.53 9.55 2.91
N GLU A 70 -1.41 10.18 2.59
CA GLU A 70 -1.27 11.62 2.80
C GLU A 70 -2.16 12.44 1.87
N ALA A 71 -2.34 12.02 0.62
CA ALA A 71 -3.27 12.63 -0.31
C ALA A 71 -4.73 12.53 0.17
N VAL A 72 -5.14 11.36 0.65
CA VAL A 72 -6.49 11.14 1.19
C VAL A 72 -6.72 11.94 2.48
N ARG A 73 -5.72 12.01 3.34
CA ARG A 73 -5.76 12.80 4.58
C ARG A 73 -5.85 14.30 4.32
N SER A 74 -5.16 14.80 3.28
CA SER A 74 -5.23 16.21 2.92
C SER A 74 -6.64 16.63 2.46
N LEU A 75 -7.41 15.69 1.92
CA LEU A 75 -8.82 15.88 1.56
C LEU A 75 -9.80 15.68 2.75
N GLY A 76 -9.28 15.48 3.97
CA GLY A 76 -10.09 15.36 5.19
C GLY A 76 -10.62 13.95 5.45
N LEU A 77 -10.20 12.93 4.72
CA LEU A 77 -10.61 11.55 4.96
C LEU A 77 -9.63 10.82 5.88
N ALA A 78 -10.15 9.93 6.73
CA ALA A 78 -9.31 9.11 7.59
C ALA A 78 -8.68 7.96 6.80
N ALA A 79 -7.35 7.86 6.84
CA ALA A 79 -6.60 6.80 6.20
C ALA A 79 -5.51 6.24 7.13
N ARG A 80 -5.16 4.95 6.95
CA ARG A 80 -4.13 4.29 7.73
C ARG A 80 -3.30 3.33 6.90
N PHE A 81 -2.09 3.07 7.34
CA PHE A 81 -1.14 2.16 6.70
C PHE A 81 -1.45 0.72 7.07
N VAL A 82 -1.32 -0.17 6.10
CA VAL A 82 -1.49 -1.61 6.28
C VAL A 82 -0.26 -2.35 5.79
N THR A 83 0.17 -3.34 6.55
CA THR A 83 1.20 -4.30 6.14
C THR A 83 0.63 -5.71 6.16
N GLY A 84 1.11 -6.55 5.27
CA GLY A 84 0.66 -7.92 5.15
C GLY A 84 1.28 -8.64 3.96
N TYR A 85 0.50 -9.52 3.36
CA TYR A 85 0.91 -10.35 2.24
C TYR A 85 -0.09 -10.23 1.10
N LEU A 86 0.40 -10.50 -0.11
CA LEU A 86 -0.42 -10.54 -1.32
C LEU A 86 -0.50 -11.99 -1.81
N TYR A 87 -1.72 -12.49 -1.95
CA TYR A 87 -1.95 -13.74 -2.65
C TYR A 87 -1.81 -13.52 -4.15
N SER A 88 -0.81 -14.15 -4.75
CA SER A 88 -0.58 -14.10 -6.19
C SER A 88 -0.45 -15.52 -6.70
N PRO A 89 -1.50 -16.09 -7.30
CA PRO A 89 -1.41 -17.41 -7.91
C PRO A 89 -0.28 -17.42 -8.94
N ALA A 90 0.57 -18.45 -8.90
CA ALA A 90 1.79 -18.55 -9.71
C ALA A 90 1.56 -18.47 -11.24
N ARG A 91 0.31 -18.53 -11.70
CA ARG A 91 -0.08 -18.50 -13.10
C ARG A 91 -0.27 -17.12 -13.71
N ASP A 92 -0.50 -16.08 -12.91
CA ASP A 92 -0.93 -14.79 -13.48
C ASP A 92 0.20 -13.76 -13.58
N GLY A 93 1.34 -13.95 -12.88
CA GLY A 93 2.53 -13.07 -12.99
C GLY A 93 2.26 -11.56 -12.78
N ASN A 94 1.02 -11.20 -12.46
CA ASN A 94 0.46 -9.86 -12.66
C ASN A 94 0.54 -8.97 -11.42
N HIS A 95 0.87 -9.54 -10.24
CA HIS A 95 0.93 -8.76 -9.01
C HIS A 95 2.37 -8.41 -8.62
N ARG A 96 2.61 -7.11 -8.40
CA ARG A 96 3.88 -6.59 -7.90
C ARG A 96 3.98 -6.82 -6.40
N GLY A 97 5.04 -7.49 -5.93
CA GLY A 97 5.27 -7.75 -4.51
C GLY A 97 4.87 -9.15 -4.02
N GLY A 98 4.46 -10.07 -4.90
CA GLY A 98 4.27 -11.48 -4.55
C GLY A 98 5.59 -12.13 -4.08
N GLY A 99 5.51 -13.03 -3.09
CA GLY A 99 6.70 -13.69 -2.50
C GLY A 99 7.49 -12.81 -1.51
N ALA A 100 6.95 -11.65 -1.12
CA ALA A 100 7.53 -10.75 -0.13
C ALA A 100 6.43 -10.08 0.69
N THR A 101 6.81 -9.38 1.75
CA THR A 101 5.87 -8.51 2.48
C THR A 101 5.33 -7.42 1.56
N HIS A 102 4.06 -7.11 1.72
CA HIS A 102 3.37 -6.07 0.95
C HIS A 102 2.79 -4.98 1.85
N ALA A 103 2.51 -3.82 1.25
CA ALA A 103 1.90 -2.71 1.97
C ALA A 103 0.90 -1.97 1.08
N TRP A 104 -0.17 -1.49 1.72
CA TRP A 104 -1.24 -0.72 1.10
C TRP A 104 -1.89 0.23 2.12
N CYS A 105 -3.02 0.81 1.82
CA CYS A 105 -3.74 1.66 2.75
C CYS A 105 -5.18 1.20 2.97
N GLN A 106 -5.75 1.63 4.09
CA GLN A 106 -7.18 1.61 4.32
C GLN A 106 -7.69 3.04 4.46
N VAL A 107 -8.88 3.29 3.92
CA VAL A 107 -9.62 4.54 4.08
C VAL A 107 -10.94 4.23 4.79
N TYR A 108 -11.31 5.07 5.76
CA TYR A 108 -12.57 4.94 6.45
C TYR A 108 -13.69 5.58 5.64
N LEU A 109 -14.70 4.80 5.33
CA LEU A 109 -15.89 5.23 4.61
C LEU A 109 -17.11 5.09 5.52
N PRO A 110 -17.87 6.16 5.79
CA PRO A 110 -19.11 6.07 6.54
C PRO A 110 -20.06 5.02 5.93
N GLY A 111 -20.55 4.11 6.77
CA GLY A 111 -21.41 3.01 6.35
C GLY A 111 -20.70 1.74 5.88
N ALA A 112 -19.46 1.83 5.41
CA ALA A 112 -18.64 0.68 4.99
C ALA A 112 -17.48 0.35 5.93
N GLY A 113 -17.07 1.31 6.79
CA GLY A 113 -15.92 1.15 7.68
C GLY A 113 -14.59 1.32 6.95
N TRP A 114 -13.58 0.55 7.36
CA TRP A 114 -12.24 0.59 6.78
C TRP A 114 -12.17 -0.29 5.52
N VAL A 115 -11.96 0.34 4.37
CA VAL A 115 -11.87 -0.30 3.06
C VAL A 115 -10.43 -0.28 2.56
N GLU A 116 -9.97 -1.39 2.01
CA GLU A 116 -8.61 -1.59 1.48
C GLU A 116 -8.45 -0.92 0.10
N PHE A 117 -7.30 -0.25 -0.09
CA PHE A 117 -6.87 0.33 -1.37
C PHE A 117 -5.38 0.02 -1.56
N ASP A 118 -5.06 -0.76 -2.58
CA ASP A 118 -3.67 -1.07 -2.96
C ASP A 118 -3.30 -0.32 -4.24
N PRO A 119 -2.63 0.84 -4.13
CA PRO A 119 -2.24 1.63 -5.29
C PRO A 119 -1.09 1.00 -6.09
N THR A 120 -0.43 -0.03 -5.58
CA THR A 120 0.61 -0.76 -6.32
C THR A 120 0.01 -1.66 -7.39
N ASN A 121 -1.07 -2.36 -7.04
CA ASN A 121 -1.71 -3.35 -7.91
C ASN A 121 -3.10 -2.90 -8.41
N GLY A 122 -3.62 -1.77 -7.92
CA GLY A 122 -4.95 -1.27 -8.27
C GLY A 122 -6.07 -2.10 -7.66
N ILE A 123 -5.82 -2.74 -6.51
CA ILE A 123 -6.82 -3.56 -5.82
C ILE A 123 -7.65 -2.67 -4.90
N ILE A 124 -8.97 -2.84 -4.95
CA ILE A 124 -9.93 -2.20 -4.06
C ILE A 124 -10.72 -3.30 -3.35
N GLY A 125 -10.78 -3.22 -2.02
CA GLY A 125 -11.34 -4.27 -1.19
C GLY A 125 -10.31 -5.30 -0.75
N THR A 126 -10.77 -6.41 -0.17
CA THR A 126 -9.93 -7.40 0.51
C THR A 126 -9.43 -8.53 -0.38
N ARG A 127 -9.83 -8.54 -1.64
CA ARG A 127 -9.43 -9.62 -2.56
C ARG A 127 -7.92 -9.68 -2.68
N ASP A 128 -7.37 -10.88 -2.48
CA ASP A 128 -5.94 -11.17 -2.60
C ASP A 128 -5.02 -10.45 -1.58
N LEU A 129 -5.59 -9.67 -0.65
CA LEU A 129 -4.85 -8.96 0.39
C LEU A 129 -5.01 -9.65 1.75
N ILE A 130 -3.89 -10.09 2.34
CA ILE A 130 -3.84 -10.73 3.66
C ILE A 130 -3.25 -9.73 4.65
N ARG A 131 -4.13 -9.04 5.39
CA ARG A 131 -3.76 -8.03 6.37
C ARG A 131 -3.17 -8.68 7.61
N VAL A 132 -1.98 -8.21 8.01
CA VAL A 132 -1.28 -8.65 9.23
C VAL A 132 -1.25 -7.54 10.28
N GLY A 133 -0.97 -6.31 9.86
CA GLY A 133 -0.89 -5.19 10.77
C GLY A 133 -1.45 -3.90 10.18
N VAL A 134 -1.96 -3.04 11.05
CA VAL A 134 -2.41 -1.70 10.70
C VAL A 134 -1.75 -0.68 11.62
N ALA A 135 -1.40 0.48 11.08
CA ALA A 135 -0.77 1.54 11.84
C ALA A 135 -1.12 2.91 11.25
N ARG A 136 -1.02 3.95 12.05
CA ARG A 136 -1.18 5.32 11.56
C ARG A 136 -0.02 5.72 10.64
N GLU A 137 1.19 5.32 11.02
CA GLU A 137 2.44 5.67 10.34
C GLU A 137 3.20 4.41 9.92
N PRO A 138 3.85 4.39 8.74
CA PRO A 138 4.59 3.22 8.25
C PRO A 138 5.65 2.70 9.21
N ARG A 139 6.31 3.60 9.97
CA ARG A 139 7.34 3.24 10.97
C ARG A 139 6.81 2.37 12.11
N GLN A 140 5.51 2.42 12.39
CA GLN A 140 4.86 1.61 13.43
C GLN A 140 4.51 0.20 12.94
N ALA A 141 4.60 -0.04 11.63
CA ALA A 141 4.28 -1.30 10.98
C ALA A 141 5.52 -1.96 10.36
N ILE A 142 6.70 -1.70 10.91
CA ILE A 142 7.94 -2.38 10.51
C ILE A 142 7.87 -3.81 11.06
N PRO A 143 7.93 -4.85 10.20
CA PRO A 143 7.74 -6.25 10.63
C PRO A 143 8.82 -6.71 11.62
N ILE A 144 10.06 -6.27 11.42
CA ILE A 144 11.20 -6.60 12.26
C ILE A 144 12.00 -5.32 12.48
N SER A 145 12.26 -5.01 13.74
CA SER A 145 13.14 -3.91 14.13
C SER A 145 13.94 -4.31 15.36
N GLY A 146 15.16 -3.79 15.49
CA GLY A 146 16.01 -4.05 16.63
C GLY A 146 17.37 -3.40 16.47
N THR A 147 18.19 -3.56 17.49
CA THR A 147 19.59 -3.12 17.53
C THR A 147 20.45 -4.27 18.01
N PHE A 148 21.68 -4.31 17.56
CA PHE A 148 22.68 -5.22 18.10
C PHE A 148 23.92 -4.44 18.52
N VAL A 149 24.68 -5.02 19.44
CA VAL A 149 25.98 -4.49 19.88
C VAL A 149 27.06 -5.27 19.15
N GLY A 150 27.78 -4.60 18.25
CA GLY A 150 28.78 -5.24 17.41
C GLY A 150 29.38 -4.27 16.39
N LYS A 151 30.21 -4.78 15.50
CA LYS A 151 30.74 -4.02 14.37
C LYS A 151 29.76 -4.07 13.20
N LYS A 152 29.82 -3.09 12.31
CA LYS A 152 28.95 -3.06 11.12
C LYS A 152 29.08 -4.34 10.26
N ASP A 153 30.26 -4.90 10.19
CA ASP A 153 30.58 -6.09 9.41
C ASP A 153 30.11 -7.40 10.08
N ASP A 154 29.60 -7.34 11.31
CA ASP A 154 28.97 -8.48 11.98
C ASP A 154 27.56 -8.76 11.43
N TYR A 155 26.99 -7.84 10.62
CA TYR A 155 25.72 -8.08 9.94
C TYR A 155 25.92 -8.98 8.70
N LEU A 156 25.37 -10.19 8.76
CA LEU A 156 25.52 -11.19 7.70
C LEU A 156 24.44 -11.13 6.60
N GLY A 157 23.36 -10.42 6.84
CA GLY A 157 22.24 -10.32 5.90
C GLY A 157 20.91 -10.76 6.50
N MET A 158 19.87 -10.68 5.70
CA MET A 158 18.53 -11.16 6.03
C MET A 158 17.85 -11.64 4.75
N ASP A 159 17.41 -12.88 4.75
CA ASP A 159 16.60 -13.46 3.70
C ASP A 159 15.13 -13.57 4.18
N VAL A 160 14.20 -13.30 3.29
CA VAL A 160 12.77 -13.40 3.58
C VAL A 160 12.09 -14.21 2.48
N GLU A 161 11.47 -15.29 2.88
CA GLU A 161 10.61 -16.11 2.02
C GLU A 161 9.16 -16.02 2.52
N VAL A 162 8.23 -15.80 1.60
CA VAL A 162 6.79 -15.74 1.87
C VAL A 162 6.08 -16.71 0.94
N VAL A 163 5.45 -17.71 1.53
CA VAL A 163 4.61 -18.68 0.81
C VAL A 163 3.15 -18.44 1.22
N VAL A 164 2.30 -18.20 0.24
CA VAL A 164 0.86 -18.01 0.43
C VAL A 164 0.13 -19.01 -0.43
N GLU A 165 -0.60 -19.93 0.21
CA GLU A 165 -1.32 -21.00 -0.45
C GLU A 165 -2.84 -20.87 -0.21
N ARG A 166 -3.62 -21.28 -1.19
CA ARG A 166 -5.07 -21.43 -1.03
C ARG A 166 -5.35 -22.79 -0.39
N VAL A 167 -5.96 -22.76 0.78
CA VAL A 167 -6.46 -23.97 1.42
C VAL A 167 -7.88 -24.24 0.91
N THR A 168 -8.09 -25.34 0.20
CA THR A 168 -9.42 -25.83 -0.16
C THR A 168 -10.01 -26.54 1.05
N SER A 169 -11.19 -26.13 1.49
CA SER A 169 -11.93 -26.82 2.54
C SER A 169 -12.32 -28.25 2.06
N PRO A 170 -12.24 -29.27 2.92
CA PRO A 170 -12.70 -30.61 2.57
C PRO A 170 -14.18 -30.70 2.17
N GLN A 171 -14.96 -29.65 2.40
CA GLN A 171 -16.40 -29.59 2.07
C GLN A 171 -16.69 -29.18 0.61
N ASP A 172 -15.70 -28.69 -0.15
CA ASP A 172 -15.92 -28.28 -1.54
C ASP A 172 -15.83 -29.44 -2.55
N GLY A 173 -15.64 -30.68 -2.07
CA GLY A 173 -15.50 -31.90 -2.88
C GLY A 173 -16.71 -32.85 -2.86
N MET A 174 -17.84 -32.47 -2.24
CA MET A 174 -19.07 -33.26 -2.26
C MET A 174 -20.22 -32.44 -2.85
N GLY A 175 -20.28 -32.38 -4.14
CA GLY A 175 -21.40 -31.83 -4.92
C GLY A 175 -21.36 -32.40 -6.32
#